data_15e41d7d4e146eb79a9165790d789694
#
_entry.id   15e41d7d4e146eb79a9165790d789694
#
_cell.length_a   1.000
_cell.length_b   1.000
_cell.length_c   1.000
_cell.angle_alpha   90.00
_cell.angle_beta   90.00
_cell.angle_gamma   90.00
#
_symmetry.space_group_name_H-M   'P 1'
#
loop_
_entity.id
_entity.type
_entity.pdbx_description
1 polymer ?
#
loop_
_entity_poly.entity_id
_entity_poly.type
_entity_poly.pdbx_seq_one_letter_code
_entity_poly.pdbx_strand_id
1 'polypeptide(L)'
;MENFEKNGYLVIRNFIPKELCNFAKVYYKIQQDALNYTIDSQCPGSKSFYGDPFCETILLSACKKLSEKININLLPTYSYTRIYSRGDELKIHRDRPECEISATISLGRPQQEEPSPIFFSKKQNEEDTVELILEEGDLCIYKGTEMYHWRKPFTQSWYLQTFIHYVNSEGPYKNNIFDGRRCLGIKK
;
A
#
# COMPACT_ATOMS: atom_id res chain seq x y z
N MET A 1 -1.01 22.00 -8.83
CA MET A 1 -0.78 20.54 -9.00
C MET A 1 0.32 20.13 -8.04
N GLU A 2 0.00 19.29 -7.08
CA GLU A 2 1.02 18.68 -6.20
C GLU A 2 2.00 17.91 -7.09
N ASN A 3 3.26 18.23 -6.97
CA ASN A 3 4.28 17.71 -7.88
C ASN A 3 4.83 16.39 -7.33
N PHE A 4 4.28 15.26 -7.77
CA PHE A 4 4.76 13.91 -7.44
C PHE A 4 6.27 13.78 -7.68
N GLU A 5 6.77 14.35 -8.77
CA GLU A 5 8.18 14.30 -9.14
C GLU A 5 9.07 14.99 -8.09
N LYS A 6 8.64 16.17 -7.62
CA LYS A 6 9.37 16.95 -6.62
C LYS A 6 9.31 16.32 -5.23
N ASN A 7 8.10 15.88 -4.81
CA ASN A 7 7.88 15.41 -3.44
C ASN A 7 8.25 13.94 -3.26
N GLY A 8 8.17 13.13 -4.32
CA GLY A 8 8.32 11.68 -4.28
C GLY A 8 7.04 10.95 -3.84
N TYR A 9 5.97 11.68 -3.52
CA TYR A 9 4.66 11.13 -3.16
C TYR A 9 3.52 12.08 -3.56
N LEU A 10 2.30 11.53 -3.61
CA LEU A 10 1.05 12.26 -3.85
C LEU A 10 -0.09 11.60 -3.08
N VAL A 11 -0.85 12.39 -2.32
CA VAL A 11 -2.05 11.93 -1.62
C VAL A 11 -3.29 12.20 -2.48
N ILE A 12 -4.14 11.19 -2.65
CA ILE A 12 -5.42 11.29 -3.34
C ILE A 12 -6.51 10.93 -2.33
N ARG A 13 -7.28 11.93 -1.92
CA ARG A 13 -8.36 11.78 -0.95
C ARG A 13 -9.57 11.10 -1.58
N ASN A 14 -10.27 10.27 -0.79
CA ASN A 14 -11.48 9.55 -1.21
C ASN A 14 -11.29 8.78 -2.53
N PHE A 15 -10.13 8.13 -2.70
CA PHE A 15 -9.81 7.37 -3.91
C PHE A 15 -10.68 6.12 -4.04
N ILE A 16 -10.90 5.42 -2.93
CA ILE A 16 -11.78 4.25 -2.80
C ILE A 16 -13.10 4.69 -2.17
N PRO A 17 -14.25 4.38 -2.79
CA PRO A 17 -15.57 4.65 -2.20
C PRO A 17 -15.74 3.95 -0.85
N LYS A 18 -16.47 4.59 0.06
CA LYS A 18 -16.71 4.07 1.41
C LYS A 18 -17.41 2.69 1.41
N GLU A 19 -18.28 2.47 0.45
CA GLU A 19 -18.98 1.20 0.27
C GLU A 19 -17.99 0.07 -0.04
N LEU A 20 -16.96 0.33 -0.86
CA LEU A 20 -15.93 -0.65 -1.17
C LEU A 20 -14.99 -0.88 0.02
N CYS A 21 -14.70 0.15 0.82
CA CYS A 21 -13.98 -0.01 2.08
C CYS A 21 -14.78 -0.89 3.07
N ASN A 22 -16.09 -0.69 3.18
CA ASN A 22 -16.95 -1.54 4.00
C ASN A 22 -16.96 -2.99 3.51
N PHE A 23 -17.03 -3.20 2.20
CA PHE A 23 -16.94 -4.52 1.61
C PHE A 23 -15.58 -5.18 1.91
N ALA A 24 -14.48 -4.45 1.78
CA ALA A 24 -13.13 -4.92 2.09
C ALA A 24 -13.01 -5.38 3.56
N LYS A 25 -13.56 -4.61 4.50
CA LYS A 25 -13.57 -4.99 5.94
C LYS A 25 -14.25 -6.33 6.18
N VAL A 26 -15.41 -6.55 5.55
CA VAL A 26 -16.15 -7.83 5.64
C VAL A 26 -15.36 -8.95 4.97
N TYR A 27 -14.85 -8.72 3.76
CA TYR A 27 -14.06 -9.69 3.01
C TYR A 27 -12.84 -10.16 3.82
N TYR A 28 -12.03 -9.24 4.32
CA TYR A 28 -10.84 -9.60 5.09
C TYR A 28 -11.15 -10.18 6.47
N LYS A 29 -12.30 -9.86 7.06
CA LYS A 29 -12.77 -10.58 8.26
C LYS A 29 -13.02 -12.05 7.96
N ILE A 30 -13.69 -12.36 6.85
CA ILE A 30 -13.92 -13.75 6.39
C ILE A 30 -12.57 -14.45 6.12
N GLN A 31 -11.64 -13.79 5.42
CA GLN A 31 -10.31 -14.36 5.14
C GLN A 31 -9.52 -14.67 6.43
N GLN A 32 -9.61 -13.80 7.44
CA GLN A 32 -9.00 -14.05 8.75
C GLN A 32 -9.63 -15.26 9.46
N ASP A 33 -10.95 -15.35 9.48
CA ASP A 33 -11.66 -16.44 10.15
C ASP A 33 -11.40 -17.79 9.46
N ALA A 34 -11.19 -17.77 8.14
CA ALA A 34 -10.78 -18.93 7.35
C ALA A 34 -9.28 -19.24 7.43
N LEU A 35 -8.50 -18.46 8.18
CA LEU A 35 -7.03 -18.58 8.30
C LEU A 35 -6.27 -18.46 6.95
N ASN A 36 -6.84 -17.75 5.98
CA ASN A 36 -6.26 -17.53 4.64
C ASN A 36 -5.27 -16.37 4.61
N TYR A 37 -4.36 -16.31 5.58
CA TYR A 37 -3.33 -15.28 5.67
C TYR A 37 -1.96 -15.88 5.93
N THR A 38 -0.92 -15.09 5.75
CA THR A 38 0.45 -15.42 6.12
C THR A 38 0.97 -14.42 7.16
N ILE A 39 2.02 -14.80 7.87
CA ILE A 39 2.79 -13.92 8.74
C ILE A 39 4.15 -13.73 8.07
N ASP A 40 4.61 -12.50 7.96
CA ASP A 40 5.93 -12.20 7.40
C ASP A 40 6.90 -11.66 8.46
N SER A 41 8.20 -11.71 8.15
CA SER A 41 9.26 -11.26 9.06
C SER A 41 9.36 -9.73 9.17
N GLN A 42 8.80 -8.97 8.23
CA GLN A 42 8.83 -7.51 8.25
C GLN A 42 7.91 -6.94 9.34
N CYS A 43 6.77 -7.60 9.57
CA CYS A 43 5.81 -7.23 10.62
C CYS A 43 5.16 -8.48 11.23
N PRO A 44 5.86 -9.19 12.15
CA PRO A 44 5.47 -10.54 12.60
C PRO A 44 4.13 -10.61 13.35
N GLY A 45 3.61 -9.48 13.86
CA GLY A 45 2.29 -9.41 14.51
C GLY A 45 1.13 -9.31 13.53
N SER A 46 1.38 -8.87 12.29
CA SER A 46 0.33 -8.58 11.32
C SER A 46 -0.07 -9.80 10.49
N LYS A 47 -1.34 -9.81 10.04
CA LYS A 47 -1.84 -10.80 9.08
C LYS A 47 -1.73 -10.23 7.67
N SER A 48 -1.15 -11.01 6.77
CA SER A 48 -0.76 -10.55 5.43
C SER A 48 -1.39 -11.40 4.32
N PHE A 49 -1.73 -10.74 3.20
CA PHE A 49 -2.37 -11.34 2.03
C PHE A 49 -1.65 -10.86 0.77
N TYR A 50 -0.83 -11.73 0.19
CA TYR A 50 -0.12 -11.46 -1.06
C TYR A 50 -0.97 -11.87 -2.27
N GLY A 51 -1.06 -10.99 -3.26
CA GLY A 51 -1.68 -11.29 -4.55
C GLY A 51 -3.16 -11.65 -4.44
N ASP A 52 -3.85 -11.10 -3.44
CA ASP A 52 -5.27 -11.38 -3.21
C ASP A 52 -6.12 -10.81 -4.36
N PRO A 53 -6.99 -11.62 -5.00
CA PRO A 53 -7.75 -11.21 -6.18
C PRO A 53 -8.60 -9.95 -5.97
N PHE A 54 -9.12 -9.71 -4.77
CA PHE A 54 -9.88 -8.50 -4.46
C PHE A 54 -9.00 -7.24 -4.61
N CYS A 55 -7.82 -7.23 -3.96
CA CYS A 55 -6.90 -6.08 -4.06
C CYS A 55 -6.17 -6.01 -5.39
N GLU A 56 -5.94 -7.12 -6.09
CA GLU A 56 -5.41 -7.08 -7.46
C GLU A 56 -6.43 -6.56 -8.47
N THR A 57 -7.73 -6.67 -8.20
CA THR A 57 -8.75 -5.97 -8.97
C THR A 57 -8.66 -4.45 -8.78
N ILE A 58 -8.43 -3.99 -7.55
CA ILE A 58 -8.18 -2.57 -7.27
C ILE A 58 -6.90 -2.11 -7.98
N LEU A 59 -5.80 -2.86 -7.86
CA LEU A 59 -4.52 -2.61 -8.52
C LEU A 59 -4.70 -2.37 -10.03
N LEU A 60 -5.36 -3.29 -10.72
CA LEU A 60 -5.57 -3.22 -12.17
C LEU A 60 -6.49 -2.05 -12.55
N SER A 61 -7.60 -1.89 -11.83
CA SER A 61 -8.59 -0.83 -12.09
C SER A 61 -8.03 0.57 -11.84
N ALA A 62 -7.12 0.72 -10.87
CA ALA A 62 -6.49 1.99 -10.53
C ALA A 62 -5.37 2.40 -11.49
N CYS A 63 -4.77 1.45 -12.21
CA CYS A 63 -3.53 1.62 -12.98
C CYS A 63 -3.57 2.84 -13.92
N LYS A 64 -4.58 2.93 -14.79
CA LYS A 64 -4.73 4.04 -15.75
C LYS A 64 -4.89 5.38 -15.02
N LYS A 65 -5.79 5.47 -14.05
CA LYS A 65 -6.04 6.70 -13.30
C LYS A 65 -4.80 7.20 -12.54
N LEU A 66 -4.03 6.29 -11.97
CA LEU A 66 -2.78 6.63 -11.28
C LEU A 66 -1.69 7.06 -12.28
N SER A 67 -1.56 6.38 -13.43
CA SER A 67 -0.65 6.76 -14.50
C SER A 67 -0.87 8.20 -14.95
N GLU A 68 -2.13 8.58 -15.19
CA GLU A 68 -2.52 9.93 -15.57
C GLU A 68 -2.22 10.97 -14.47
N LYS A 69 -2.43 10.59 -13.19
CA LYS A 69 -2.20 11.49 -12.05
C LYS A 69 -0.73 11.84 -11.82
N ILE A 70 0.18 10.89 -12.04
CA ILE A 70 1.61 11.10 -11.82
C ILE A 70 2.41 11.29 -13.13
N ASN A 71 1.74 11.22 -14.29
CA ASN A 71 2.33 11.33 -15.63
C ASN A 71 3.44 10.28 -15.88
N ILE A 72 3.22 9.05 -15.44
CA ILE A 72 4.11 7.88 -15.66
C ILE A 72 3.25 6.71 -16.11
N ASN A 73 3.61 6.06 -17.22
CA ASN A 73 2.92 4.85 -17.67
C ASN A 73 3.25 3.68 -16.75
N LEU A 74 2.27 3.22 -16.00
CA LEU A 74 2.43 2.18 -14.99
C LEU A 74 2.10 0.79 -15.54
N LEU A 75 2.88 -0.21 -15.13
CA LEU A 75 2.58 -1.64 -15.29
C LEU A 75 2.35 -2.26 -13.91
N PRO A 76 1.25 -3.01 -13.71
CA PRO A 76 0.94 -3.59 -12.41
C PRO A 76 1.89 -4.76 -12.07
N THR A 77 2.30 -4.85 -10.81
CA THR A 77 3.13 -5.97 -10.32
C THR A 77 2.36 -6.87 -9.37
N TYR A 78 1.97 -6.42 -8.20
CA TYR A 78 1.16 -7.20 -7.24
C TYR A 78 0.48 -6.30 -6.21
N SER A 79 -0.47 -6.88 -5.49
CA SER A 79 -1.03 -6.28 -4.29
C SER A 79 -0.54 -7.01 -3.04
N TYR A 80 -0.46 -6.25 -1.94
CA TYR A 80 -0.15 -6.79 -0.63
C TYR A 80 -1.06 -6.12 0.41
N THR A 81 -1.87 -6.89 1.09
CA THR A 81 -2.77 -6.36 2.12
C THR A 81 -2.29 -6.80 3.49
N ARG A 82 -2.39 -5.91 4.46
CA ARG A 82 -1.97 -6.18 5.83
C ARG A 82 -3.04 -5.71 6.80
N ILE A 83 -3.30 -6.54 7.80
CA ILE A 83 -4.08 -6.16 8.96
C ILE A 83 -3.10 -6.04 10.12
N TYR A 84 -2.82 -4.80 10.47
CA TYR A 84 -2.02 -4.48 11.64
C TYR A 84 -2.84 -4.62 12.91
N SER A 85 -2.18 -4.98 13.99
CA SER A 85 -2.69 -5.05 15.35
C SER A 85 -1.96 -4.06 16.24
N ARG A 86 -2.48 -3.79 17.41
CA ARG A 86 -1.83 -2.94 18.41
C ARG A 86 -0.41 -3.43 18.70
N GLY A 87 0.55 -2.53 18.66
CA GLY A 87 1.97 -2.82 18.89
C GLY A 87 2.75 -3.24 17.64
N ASP A 88 2.09 -3.54 16.52
CA ASP A 88 2.78 -3.80 15.26
C ASP A 88 3.54 -2.57 14.79
N GLU A 89 4.73 -2.77 14.28
CA GLU A 89 5.61 -1.72 13.77
C GLU A 89 6.08 -2.07 12.37
N LEU A 90 6.11 -1.08 11.47
CA LEU A 90 6.77 -1.21 10.19
C LEU A 90 8.05 -0.38 10.23
N LYS A 91 9.19 -1.05 10.31
CA LYS A 91 10.50 -0.39 10.41
C LYS A 91 10.83 0.39 9.15
N ILE A 92 11.67 1.43 9.30
CA ILE A 92 12.13 2.26 8.19
C ILE A 92 12.80 1.41 7.11
N HIS A 93 12.33 1.53 5.88
CA HIS A 93 12.83 0.81 4.73
C HIS A 93 12.50 1.53 3.42
N ARG A 94 13.07 1.06 2.33
CA ARG A 94 12.65 1.32 0.96
C ARG A 94 12.16 0.01 0.34
N ASP A 95 11.30 0.14 -0.63
CA ASP A 95 10.73 -1.01 -1.32
C ASP A 95 11.75 -1.67 -2.27
N ARG A 96 11.45 -2.90 -2.66
CA ARG A 96 12.19 -3.67 -3.67
C ARG A 96 11.83 -3.20 -5.10
N PRO A 97 12.62 -3.58 -6.13
CA PRO A 97 12.43 -3.12 -7.51
C PRO A 97 11.02 -3.30 -8.08
N GLU A 98 10.33 -4.38 -7.72
CA GLU A 98 8.96 -4.66 -8.16
C GLU A 98 7.93 -3.66 -7.59
N CYS A 99 8.34 -2.85 -6.64
CA CYS A 99 7.57 -1.80 -5.98
C CYS A 99 8.13 -0.42 -6.32
N GLU A 100 8.65 -0.23 -7.54
CA GLU A 100 9.23 1.05 -8.00
C GLU A 100 8.31 2.23 -7.71
N ILE A 101 7.03 2.06 -8.06
CA ILE A 101 5.94 2.98 -7.70
C ILE A 101 4.93 2.20 -6.86
N SER A 102 4.79 2.61 -5.64
CA SER A 102 3.88 2.00 -4.67
C SER A 102 2.73 2.92 -4.33
N ALA A 103 1.57 2.37 -4.04
CA ALA A 103 0.49 3.12 -3.42
C ALA A 103 -0.05 2.38 -2.20
N THR A 104 -0.20 3.11 -1.11
CA THR A 104 -0.82 2.62 0.12
C THR A 104 -2.23 3.17 0.23
N ILE A 105 -3.20 2.31 0.57
CA ILE A 105 -4.62 2.64 0.68
C ILE A 105 -5.11 2.25 2.07
N SER A 106 -5.73 3.21 2.76
CA SER A 106 -6.44 2.96 4.03
C SER A 106 -7.82 2.38 3.73
N LEU A 107 -8.05 1.11 4.09
CA LEU A 107 -9.33 0.43 3.85
C LEU A 107 -10.20 0.34 5.10
N GLY A 108 -9.64 0.53 6.29
CA GLY A 108 -10.43 0.55 7.50
C GLY A 108 -9.65 0.54 8.80
N ARG A 109 -10.28 1.11 9.83
CA ARG A 109 -9.82 1.16 11.22
C ARG A 109 -11.03 1.33 12.13
N PRO A 110 -10.89 1.16 13.45
CA PRO A 110 -11.93 1.57 14.38
C PRO A 110 -12.17 3.09 14.29
N GLN A 111 -13.41 3.49 14.09
CA GLN A 111 -13.73 4.93 13.90
C GLN A 111 -13.50 5.79 15.14
N GLN A 112 -13.53 5.17 16.32
CA GLN A 112 -13.34 5.86 17.60
C GLN A 112 -11.86 6.01 18.00
N GLU A 113 -10.94 5.40 17.26
CA GLU A 113 -9.52 5.45 17.55
C GLU A 113 -8.82 6.39 16.55
N GLU A 114 -7.86 7.17 17.05
CA GLU A 114 -7.08 8.10 16.21
C GLU A 114 -6.28 7.34 15.12
N PRO A 115 -6.18 7.88 13.89
CA PRO A 115 -5.45 7.23 12.82
C PRO A 115 -3.94 7.18 13.10
N SER A 116 -3.31 6.02 12.83
CA SER A 116 -1.85 5.92 12.86
C SER A 116 -1.25 6.47 11.57
N PRO A 117 -0.32 7.42 11.65
CA PRO A 117 0.32 8.00 10.48
C PRO A 117 1.26 7.02 9.79
N ILE A 118 1.49 7.24 8.50
CA ILE A 118 2.64 6.73 7.77
C ILE A 118 3.66 7.86 7.60
N PHE A 119 4.94 7.53 7.77
CA PHE A 119 6.04 8.48 7.67
C PHE A 119 6.81 8.23 6.38
N PHE A 120 7.26 9.32 5.75
CA PHE A 120 8.11 9.30 4.55
C PHE A 120 9.30 10.23 4.73
N SER A 121 10.45 9.83 4.17
CA SER A 121 11.65 10.68 4.08
C SER A 121 12.46 10.31 2.83
N LYS A 122 13.16 11.29 2.26
CA LYS A 122 14.15 11.02 1.22
C LYS A 122 15.49 10.52 1.80
N LYS A 123 15.70 10.69 3.09
CA LYS A 123 16.91 10.32 3.81
C LYS A 123 16.61 9.30 4.91
N GLN A 124 17.53 8.38 5.11
CA GLN A 124 17.40 7.36 6.15
C GLN A 124 17.46 7.92 7.59
N ASN A 125 18.07 9.09 7.77
CA ASN A 125 18.24 9.73 9.07
C ASN A 125 17.02 10.53 9.55
N GLU A 126 15.89 10.40 8.87
CA GLU A 126 14.61 11.04 9.22
C GLU A 126 14.62 12.60 9.22
N GLU A 127 15.67 13.25 8.68
CA GLU A 127 15.80 14.73 8.73
C GLU A 127 14.66 15.48 7.99
N ASP A 128 14.15 14.91 6.89
CA ASP A 128 13.08 15.50 6.08
C ASP A 128 11.78 14.70 6.20
N THR A 129 11.44 14.26 7.41
CA THR A 129 10.27 13.42 7.66
C THR A 129 8.97 14.14 7.38
N VAL A 130 8.13 13.51 6.58
CA VAL A 130 6.75 13.89 6.36
C VAL A 130 5.85 12.87 7.04
N GLU A 131 4.96 13.36 7.89
CA GLU A 131 3.92 12.57 8.53
C GLU A 131 2.61 12.69 7.75
N LEU A 132 2.05 11.57 7.31
CA LEU A 132 0.80 11.54 6.55
C LEU A 132 -0.26 10.71 7.27
N ILE A 133 -1.41 11.33 7.49
CA ILE A 133 -2.62 10.65 7.95
C ILE A 133 -3.49 10.36 6.73
N LEU A 134 -3.84 9.07 6.57
CA LEU A 134 -4.77 8.61 5.54
C LEU A 134 -6.06 8.17 6.20
N GLU A 135 -7.14 8.85 5.84
CA GLU A 135 -8.49 8.45 6.23
C GLU A 135 -8.95 7.24 5.40
N GLU A 136 -10.04 6.61 5.83
CA GLU A 136 -10.63 5.47 5.10
C GLU A 136 -11.00 5.88 3.67
N GLY A 137 -10.48 5.17 2.68
CA GLY A 137 -10.62 5.45 1.26
C GLY A 137 -9.52 6.32 0.66
N ASP A 138 -8.63 6.90 1.46
CA ASP A 138 -7.50 7.68 0.96
C ASP A 138 -6.39 6.77 0.41
N LEU A 139 -5.70 7.28 -0.61
CA LEU A 139 -4.53 6.66 -1.23
C LEU A 139 -3.34 7.62 -1.18
N CYS A 140 -2.18 7.11 -0.84
CA CYS A 140 -0.90 7.79 -1.07
C CYS A 140 -0.07 6.96 -2.06
N ILE A 141 0.22 7.54 -3.25
CA ILE A 141 1.16 6.97 -4.21
C ILE A 141 2.54 7.57 -3.99
N TYR A 142 3.60 6.76 -4.06
CA TYR A 142 4.96 7.18 -3.76
C TYR A 142 6.02 6.40 -4.55
N LYS A 143 7.21 6.97 -4.68
CA LYS A 143 8.38 6.32 -5.29
C LYS A 143 8.96 5.30 -4.31
N GLY A 144 8.53 4.04 -4.37
CA GLY A 144 8.82 3.03 -3.37
C GLY A 144 10.30 2.71 -3.21
N THR A 145 11.06 2.67 -4.31
CA THR A 145 12.50 2.43 -4.30
C THR A 145 13.36 3.62 -3.88
N GLU A 146 12.78 4.85 -3.88
CA GLU A 146 13.51 6.08 -3.56
C GLU A 146 13.17 6.61 -2.17
N MET A 147 11.89 6.48 -1.73
CA MET A 147 11.41 7.03 -0.48
C MET A 147 11.56 6.03 0.67
N TYR A 148 12.27 6.41 1.73
CA TYR A 148 12.17 5.71 3.00
C TYR A 148 10.80 5.91 3.60
N HIS A 149 10.20 4.82 4.11
CA HIS A 149 8.90 4.90 4.75
C HIS A 149 8.78 3.90 5.90
N TRP A 150 7.94 4.23 6.88
CA TRP A 150 7.76 3.43 8.09
C TRP A 150 6.48 3.80 8.82
N ARG A 151 6.15 2.99 9.81
CA ARG A 151 5.12 3.27 10.80
C ARG A 151 5.65 2.99 12.19
N LYS A 152 5.38 3.89 13.12
CA LYS A 152 5.60 3.68 14.55
C LYS A 152 4.66 2.58 15.06
N PRO A 153 4.92 1.98 16.25
CA PRO A 153 4.03 0.99 16.82
C PRO A 153 2.57 1.46 16.84
N PHE A 154 1.68 0.66 16.28
CA PHE A 154 0.26 0.97 16.19
C PHE A 154 -0.38 1.08 17.58
N THR A 155 -1.13 2.14 17.79
CA THR A 155 -1.93 2.35 19.01
C THR A 155 -3.35 1.80 18.86
N GLN A 156 -3.82 1.65 17.63
CA GLN A 156 -5.14 1.13 17.29
C GLN A 156 -5.25 -0.37 17.53
N SER A 157 -6.46 -0.84 17.79
CA SER A 157 -6.74 -2.27 17.96
C SER A 157 -6.54 -3.07 16.68
N TRP A 158 -6.88 -2.46 15.52
CA TRP A 158 -6.59 -3.02 14.19
C TRP A 158 -6.54 -1.91 13.13
N TYR A 159 -5.84 -2.18 12.02
CA TYR A 159 -5.81 -1.31 10.85
C TYR A 159 -5.66 -2.14 9.57
N LEU A 160 -6.65 -2.03 8.68
CA LEU A 160 -6.66 -2.70 7.38
C LEU A 160 -6.10 -1.78 6.32
N GLN A 161 -4.99 -2.18 5.73
CA GLN A 161 -4.29 -1.42 4.71
C GLN A 161 -3.91 -2.32 3.54
N THR A 162 -4.07 -1.83 2.31
CA THR A 162 -3.53 -2.49 1.13
C THR A 162 -2.46 -1.65 0.46
N PHE A 163 -1.50 -2.35 -0.10
CA PHE A 163 -0.44 -1.81 -0.95
C PHE A 163 -0.65 -2.36 -2.34
N ILE A 164 -0.59 -1.49 -3.34
CA ILE A 164 -0.64 -1.85 -4.75
C ILE A 164 0.62 -1.32 -5.41
N HIS A 165 1.30 -2.20 -6.15
CA HIS A 165 2.64 -1.92 -6.65
C HIS A 165 2.68 -1.93 -8.17
N TYR A 166 3.52 -1.05 -8.70
CA TYR A 166 3.70 -0.83 -10.12
C TYR A 166 5.17 -0.61 -10.44
N VAL A 167 5.50 -0.77 -11.71
CA VAL A 167 6.76 -0.32 -12.30
C VAL A 167 6.48 0.61 -13.47
N ASN A 168 7.41 1.49 -13.78
CA ASN A 168 7.35 2.35 -14.95
C ASN A 168 7.57 1.52 -16.22
N SER A 169 6.67 1.64 -17.21
CA SER A 169 6.75 0.90 -18.48
C SER A 169 8.01 1.23 -19.29
N GLU A 170 8.59 2.40 -19.07
CA GLU A 170 9.83 2.85 -19.71
C GLU A 170 11.04 2.76 -18.78
N GLY A 171 10.84 2.29 -17.52
CA GLY A 171 11.86 2.23 -16.50
C GLY A 171 12.70 0.95 -16.51
N PRO A 172 13.72 0.89 -15.65
CA PRO A 172 14.63 -0.26 -15.58
C PRO A 172 13.96 -1.53 -15.05
N TYR A 173 12.83 -1.42 -14.37
CA TYR A 173 12.13 -2.52 -13.71
C TYR A 173 10.90 -3.04 -14.49
N LYS A 174 10.67 -2.58 -15.72
CA LYS A 174 9.50 -2.93 -16.54
C LYS A 174 9.25 -4.43 -16.74
N ASN A 175 10.29 -5.26 -16.63
CA ASN A 175 10.16 -6.71 -16.76
C ASN A 175 9.57 -7.39 -15.52
N ASN A 176 9.37 -6.66 -14.41
CA ASN A 176 8.76 -7.17 -13.19
C ASN A 176 7.22 -7.15 -13.20
N ILE A 177 6.60 -7.00 -14.39
CA ILE A 177 5.15 -7.09 -14.54
C ILE A 177 4.62 -8.38 -13.88
N PHE A 178 3.51 -8.24 -13.13
CA PHE A 178 2.87 -9.30 -12.34
C PHE A 178 3.79 -9.96 -11.30
N ASP A 179 4.89 -9.32 -10.92
CA ASP A 179 5.89 -9.86 -9.97
C ASP A 179 6.45 -11.22 -10.43
N GLY A 180 6.66 -11.36 -11.76
CA GLY A 180 7.13 -12.60 -12.40
C GLY A 180 6.12 -13.74 -12.45
N ARG A 181 4.86 -13.50 -12.07
CA ARG A 181 3.74 -14.44 -12.23
C ARG A 181 3.17 -14.38 -13.65
N ARG A 182 2.46 -15.44 -14.07
CA ARG A 182 1.81 -15.46 -15.39
C ARG A 182 0.69 -14.40 -15.52
N CYS A 183 -0.02 -14.12 -14.44
CA CYS A 183 -1.10 -13.14 -14.37
C CYS A 183 -1.37 -12.72 -12.92
N LEU A 184 -2.20 -11.69 -12.75
CA LEU A 184 -2.75 -11.30 -11.45
C LEU A 184 -3.73 -12.38 -10.94
N GLY A 185 -4.00 -12.39 -9.63
CA GLY A 185 -4.96 -13.29 -8.97
C GLY A 185 -4.42 -14.68 -8.64
N ILE A 186 -3.16 -14.97 -8.93
CA ILE A 186 -2.50 -16.22 -8.54
C ILE A 186 -1.39 -15.95 -7.52
N LYS A 187 -1.20 -16.89 -6.59
CA LYS A 187 -0.07 -16.83 -5.64
C LYS A 187 1.26 -17.11 -6.36
N LYS A 188 2.34 -16.57 -5.81
CA LYS A 188 3.70 -16.84 -6.27
C LYS A 188 4.18 -18.18 -5.77
#